data_d622f65e4e25b33fb2266d240554b746
#
_entry.id   d622f65e4e25b33fb2266d240554b746
#
_cell.length_a   1.000
_cell.length_b   1.000
_cell.length_c   1.000
_cell.angle_alpha   90.00
_cell.angle_beta   90.00
_cell.angle_gamma   90.00
#
_symmetry.space_group_name_H-M   'P 1'
#
loop_
_entity.id
_entity.type
_entity.pdbx_description
1 polymer ?
#
loop_
_entity_poly.entity_id
_entity_poly.type
_entity_poly.pdbx_seq_one_letter_code
_entity_poly.pdbx_strand_id
1 'polypeptide(L)'
;MKISVLLPYKENFSEDYAGAVSLFVKDTVLNSKYFKSTYVFGNTNYKKKFLKQYVNINLKKKLFQSKSKDYVDNFLKEEKLINSDIIEVHNRPNYIKYLKN
;
A
#
# COMPACT_ATOMS: atom_id res chain seq x y z
N MET A 1 1.80 6.74 16.84
CA MET A 1 2.39 6.94 15.50
C MET A 1 1.56 6.22 14.46
N LYS A 2 1.18 6.90 13.42
CA LYS A 2 0.48 6.31 12.27
C LYS A 2 1.47 5.98 11.17
N ILE A 3 1.35 4.78 10.60
CA ILE A 3 2.24 4.30 9.54
C ILE A 3 1.39 3.87 8.36
N SER A 4 1.76 4.31 7.17
CA SER A 4 1.17 3.85 5.92
C SER A 4 2.20 3.02 5.17
N VAL A 5 1.84 1.79 4.82
CA VAL A 5 2.70 0.87 4.07
C VAL A 5 2.16 0.77 2.66
N LEU A 6 2.96 1.13 1.66
CA LEU A 6 2.58 1.04 0.26
C LEU A 6 3.22 -0.19 -0.38
N LEU A 7 2.37 -1.14 -0.77
CA LEU A 7 2.81 -2.35 -1.47
C LEU A 7 3.06 -2.06 -2.95
N PRO A 8 3.86 -2.89 -3.62
CA PRO A 8 3.98 -2.80 -5.08
C PRO A 8 2.61 -2.98 -5.75
N TYR A 9 2.43 -2.34 -6.89
CA TYR A 9 1.20 -2.48 -7.68
C TYR A 9 0.95 -3.95 -8.01
N LYS A 10 -0.29 -4.40 -7.83
CA LYS A 10 -0.75 -5.79 -8.05
C LYS A 10 -0.19 -6.81 -7.06
N GLU A 11 0.45 -6.38 -5.99
CA GLU A 11 0.83 -7.30 -4.93
C GLU A 11 -0.43 -7.77 -4.19
N ASN A 12 -0.61 -9.09 -4.04
CA ASN A 12 -1.81 -9.64 -3.40
C ASN A 12 -1.63 -9.76 -1.89
N PHE A 13 -2.21 -8.82 -1.16
CA PHE A 13 -2.21 -8.83 0.31
C PHE A 13 -3.41 -9.64 0.80
N SER A 14 -3.36 -10.95 0.50
CA SER A 14 -4.48 -11.87 0.72
C SER A 14 -3.95 -13.26 0.98
N GLU A 15 -4.74 -14.09 1.68
CA GLU A 15 -4.44 -15.50 1.85
C GLU A 15 -4.36 -16.22 0.50
N ASP A 16 -5.10 -15.73 -0.49
CA ASP A 16 -5.09 -16.29 -1.84
C ASP A 16 -3.96 -15.68 -2.66
N TYR A 17 -3.04 -16.53 -3.11
CA TYR A 17 -1.94 -16.13 -4.00
C TYR A 17 -1.08 -14.98 -3.47
N ALA A 18 -0.79 -14.97 -2.17
CA ALA A 18 0.05 -13.95 -1.57
C ALA A 18 1.45 -13.96 -2.17
N GLY A 19 1.99 -12.77 -2.50
CA GLY A 19 3.39 -12.64 -2.87
C GLY A 19 4.29 -12.59 -1.64
N ALA A 20 5.61 -12.71 -1.89
CA ALA A 20 6.59 -12.69 -0.80
C ALA A 20 6.57 -11.39 -0.01
N VAL A 21 6.38 -10.25 -0.70
CA VAL A 21 6.31 -8.94 -0.04
C VAL A 21 5.10 -8.86 0.87
N SER A 22 3.95 -9.36 0.42
CA SER A 22 2.72 -9.36 1.23
C SER A 22 2.87 -10.18 2.49
N LEU A 23 3.50 -11.34 2.40
CA LEU A 23 3.75 -12.19 3.57
C LEU A 23 4.70 -11.51 4.56
N PHE A 24 5.77 -10.89 4.06
CA PHE A 24 6.70 -10.15 4.89
C PHE A 24 6.02 -8.98 5.61
N VAL A 25 5.25 -8.19 4.89
CA VAL A 25 4.55 -7.04 5.45
C VAL A 25 3.52 -7.50 6.49
N LYS A 26 2.75 -8.54 6.18
CA LYS A 26 1.78 -9.08 7.14
C LYS A 26 2.45 -9.46 8.46
N ASP A 27 3.53 -10.20 8.40
CA ASP A 27 4.24 -10.64 9.61
C ASP A 27 4.85 -9.47 10.37
N THR A 28 5.45 -8.51 9.65
CA THR A 28 6.05 -7.34 10.25
C THR A 28 5.01 -6.48 10.98
N VAL A 29 3.87 -6.24 10.33
CA VAL A 29 2.80 -5.42 10.91
C VAL A 29 2.18 -6.11 12.12
N LEU A 30 1.89 -7.41 12.03
CA LEU A 30 1.29 -8.16 13.13
C LEU A 30 2.16 -8.17 14.38
N ASN A 31 3.49 -8.11 14.22
CA ASN A 31 4.42 -8.13 15.34
C ASN A 31 4.86 -6.73 15.77
N SER A 32 4.33 -5.68 15.16
CA SER A 32 4.68 -4.30 15.49
C SER A 32 3.86 -3.78 16.66
N LYS A 33 4.49 -2.98 17.52
CA LYS A 33 3.76 -2.26 18.57
C LYS A 33 2.80 -1.20 17.99
N TYR A 34 2.99 -0.83 16.73
CA TYR A 34 2.12 0.12 16.02
C TYR A 34 1.05 -0.56 15.19
N PHE A 35 0.78 -1.84 15.42
CA PHE A 35 -0.18 -2.63 14.64
C PHE A 35 -1.50 -1.89 14.42
N LYS A 36 -2.10 -1.38 15.50
CA LYS A 36 -3.43 -0.76 15.41
C LYS A 36 -3.45 0.56 14.64
N SER A 37 -2.30 1.19 14.46
CA SER A 37 -2.18 2.46 13.75
C SER A 37 -1.42 2.34 12.43
N THR A 38 -1.26 1.12 11.93
CA THR A 38 -0.60 0.86 10.64
C THR A 38 -1.63 0.49 9.60
N TYR A 39 -1.59 1.17 8.47
CA TYR A 39 -2.48 0.93 7.33
C TYR A 39 -1.67 0.39 6.17
N VAL A 40 -2.20 -0.63 5.50
CA VAL A 40 -1.52 -1.25 4.35
C VAL A 40 -2.31 -0.94 3.10
N PHE A 41 -1.64 -0.36 2.11
CA PHE A 41 -2.23 0.04 0.84
C PHE A 41 -1.68 -0.83 -0.28
N GLY A 42 -2.57 -1.29 -1.14
CA GLY A 42 -2.18 -2.11 -2.27
C GLY A 42 -3.27 -2.17 -3.32
N ASN A 43 -3.09 -3.05 -4.29
CA ASN A 43 -4.06 -3.27 -5.35
C ASN A 43 -4.20 -4.77 -5.58
N THR A 44 -5.34 -5.32 -5.21
CA THR A 44 -5.64 -6.74 -5.43
C THR A 44 -7.13 -6.91 -5.69
N ASN A 45 -7.47 -7.94 -6.46
CA ASN A 45 -8.85 -8.32 -6.71
C ASN A 45 -9.36 -9.37 -5.72
N TYR A 46 -8.49 -9.93 -4.91
CA TYR A 46 -8.87 -10.96 -3.94
C TYR A 46 -9.52 -10.32 -2.72
N LYS A 47 -10.61 -10.92 -2.24
CA LYS A 47 -11.43 -10.33 -1.19
C LYS A 47 -10.94 -10.58 0.21
N LYS A 48 -10.25 -11.71 0.44
CA LYS A 48 -9.77 -12.06 1.78
C LYS A 48 -8.45 -11.36 2.07
N LYS A 49 -8.52 -10.21 2.75
CA LYS A 49 -7.31 -9.45 3.11
C LYS A 49 -6.72 -9.98 4.41
N PHE A 50 -5.41 -9.87 4.57
CA PHE A 50 -4.74 -10.30 5.80
C PHE A 50 -5.10 -9.45 7.01
N LEU A 51 -5.38 -8.17 6.83
CA LEU A 51 -5.64 -7.24 7.91
C LEU A 51 -6.85 -6.36 7.60
N LYS A 52 -7.56 -5.94 8.65
CA LYS A 52 -8.68 -5.01 8.50
C LYS A 52 -8.24 -3.63 8.05
N GLN A 53 -7.01 -3.22 8.38
CA GLN A 53 -6.46 -1.91 8.02
C GLN A 53 -5.90 -1.89 6.59
N TYR A 54 -6.36 -2.75 5.72
CA TYR A 54 -5.97 -2.75 4.32
C TYR A 54 -6.88 -1.83 3.52
N VAL A 55 -6.28 -0.99 2.68
CA VAL A 55 -7.00 -0.10 1.77
C VAL A 55 -6.62 -0.45 0.34
N ASN A 56 -7.59 -0.78 -0.48
CA ASN A 56 -7.33 -1.10 -1.89
C ASN A 56 -7.32 0.18 -2.71
N ILE A 57 -6.27 0.35 -3.52
CA ILE A 57 -6.11 1.52 -4.37
C ILE A 57 -6.57 1.17 -5.77
N ASN A 58 -7.55 1.91 -6.29
CA ASN A 58 -8.06 1.71 -7.64
C ASN A 58 -7.45 2.73 -8.59
N LEU A 59 -7.02 2.28 -9.77
CA LEU A 59 -6.46 3.16 -10.78
C LEU A 59 -7.58 3.91 -11.50
N LYS A 60 -7.28 5.15 -11.93
CA LYS A 60 -8.23 5.98 -12.68
C LYS A 60 -7.98 5.98 -14.18
N LYS A 61 -7.07 5.15 -14.68
CA LYS A 61 -6.78 4.97 -16.11
C LYS A 61 -6.52 6.29 -16.84
N LYS A 62 -5.65 7.13 -16.30
CA LYS A 62 -5.30 8.40 -16.96
C LYS A 62 -4.46 8.14 -18.21
N LEU A 63 -4.82 8.83 -19.32
CA LEU A 63 -4.00 8.84 -20.53
C LEU A 63 -2.68 9.55 -20.25
N PHE A 64 -1.62 9.12 -20.93
CA PHE A 64 -0.29 9.75 -20.85
C PHE A 64 0.39 9.65 -19.49
N GLN A 65 -0.14 8.85 -18.58
CA GLN A 65 0.45 8.66 -17.26
C GLN A 65 0.74 7.18 -17.03
N SER A 66 1.92 6.87 -16.50
CA SER A 66 2.28 5.48 -16.21
C SER A 66 1.37 4.90 -15.12
N LYS A 67 1.24 3.57 -15.10
CA LYS A 67 0.47 2.89 -14.05
C LYS A 67 1.06 3.14 -12.67
N SER A 68 2.39 3.19 -12.57
CA SER A 68 3.06 3.46 -11.30
C SER A 68 2.71 4.83 -10.76
N LYS A 69 2.74 5.86 -11.62
CA LYS A 69 2.37 7.21 -11.18
C LYS A 69 0.90 7.30 -10.80
N ASP A 70 0.00 6.68 -11.59
CA ASP A 70 -1.42 6.66 -11.30
C ASP A 70 -1.68 5.96 -9.96
N TYR A 71 -1.02 4.84 -9.72
CA TYR A 71 -1.14 4.09 -8.46
C TYR A 71 -0.70 4.94 -7.27
N VAL A 72 0.47 5.58 -7.36
CA VAL A 72 0.98 6.42 -6.27
C VAL A 72 0.12 7.66 -6.05
N ASP A 73 -0.35 8.31 -7.14
CA ASP A 73 -1.22 9.48 -7.02
C ASP A 73 -2.52 9.13 -6.29
N ASN A 74 -3.11 7.98 -6.59
CA ASN A 74 -4.32 7.54 -5.90
C ASN A 74 -4.05 7.12 -4.46
N PHE A 75 -2.88 6.54 -4.19
CA PHE A 75 -2.45 6.30 -2.82
C PHE A 75 -2.38 7.60 -2.03
N LEU A 76 -1.79 8.65 -2.58
CA LEU A 76 -1.65 9.93 -1.90
C LEU A 76 -3.00 10.54 -1.55
N LYS A 77 -4.02 10.36 -2.38
CA LYS A 77 -5.36 10.83 -2.07
C LYS A 77 -5.95 10.15 -0.83
N GLU A 78 -5.77 8.84 -0.73
CA GLU A 78 -6.23 8.09 0.45
C GLU A 78 -5.39 8.44 1.68
N GLU A 79 -4.07 8.60 1.48
CA GLU A 79 -3.13 8.90 2.55
C GLU A 79 -3.41 10.27 3.20
N LYS A 80 -3.91 11.23 2.45
CA LYS A 80 -4.30 12.53 3.01
C LYS A 80 -5.36 12.42 4.09
N LEU A 81 -6.25 11.44 3.98
CA LEU A 81 -7.29 11.22 4.97
C LEU A 81 -6.72 10.60 6.24
N ILE A 82 -5.70 9.79 6.11
CA ILE A 82 -5.06 9.12 7.25
C ILE A 82 -4.02 10.03 7.90
N ASN A 83 -3.27 10.77 7.08
CA ASN A 83 -2.22 11.68 7.51
C ASN A 83 -1.20 10.99 8.41
N SER A 84 -0.57 9.94 7.88
CA SER A 84 0.39 9.15 8.63
C SER A 84 1.71 9.90 8.86
N ASP A 85 2.43 9.48 9.90
CA ASP A 85 3.73 10.04 10.26
C ASP A 85 4.84 9.47 9.38
N ILE A 86 4.69 8.22 8.94
CA ILE A 86 5.69 7.50 8.14
C ILE A 86 4.98 6.80 6.99
N ILE A 87 5.60 6.87 5.81
CA ILE A 87 5.20 6.10 4.63
C ILE A 87 6.33 5.14 4.30
N GLU A 88 6.04 3.84 4.32
CA GLU A 88 6.97 2.79 3.92
C GLU A 88 6.64 2.30 2.53
N VAL A 89 7.66 2.21 1.66
CA VAL A 89 7.51 1.72 0.29
C VAL A 89 8.33 0.45 0.14
N HIS A 90 7.72 -0.62 -0.36
CA HIS A 90 8.38 -1.92 -0.51
C HIS A 90 8.70 -2.24 -1.96
N ASN A 91 9.96 -2.58 -2.23
CA ASN A 91 10.46 -3.09 -3.50
C ASN A 91 10.16 -2.23 -4.75
N ARG A 92 9.90 -0.94 -4.57
CA ARG A 92 9.65 -0.03 -5.70
C ARG A 92 10.25 1.34 -5.39
N PRO A 93 11.59 1.46 -5.41
CA PRO A 93 12.22 2.74 -5.11
C PRO A 93 11.82 3.86 -6.07
N ASN A 94 11.40 3.51 -7.29
CA ASN A 94 10.91 4.50 -8.26
C ASN A 94 9.63 5.21 -7.82
N TYR A 95 8.89 4.68 -6.84
CA TYR A 95 7.70 5.36 -6.32
C TYR A 95 8.07 6.62 -5.53
N ILE A 96 9.27 6.65 -4.95
CA ILE A 96 9.70 7.76 -4.08
C ILE A 96 9.60 9.10 -4.80
N LYS A 97 9.96 9.16 -6.08
CA LYS A 97 9.90 10.41 -6.83
C LYS A 97 8.48 10.98 -6.95
N TYR A 98 7.48 10.13 -6.93
CA TYR A 98 6.07 10.56 -7.01
C TYR A 98 5.52 10.98 -5.65
N LEU A 99 6.15 10.55 -4.55
CA LEU A 99 5.73 10.88 -3.20
C LEU A 99 6.21 12.24 -2.74
N LYS A 100 7.17 12.85 -3.43
CA LYS A 100 7.82 14.10 -3.01
C LYS A 100 7.06 15.38 -3.37
N ASN A 101 5.86 15.28 -3.78
CA ASN A 101 5.08 16.48 -4.14
C ASN A 101 4.28 17.03 -2.97
#